data_80d1c0dbbc476a20f7ce92cf60d9cee6
#
_entry.id   80d1c0dbbc476a20f7ce92cf60d9cee6
#
_cell.length_a   1.000
_cell.length_b   1.000
_cell.length_c   1.000
_cell.angle_alpha   90.00
_cell.angle_beta   90.00
_cell.angle_gamma   90.00
#
_symmetry.space_group_name_H-M   'P 1'
#
loop_
_entity.id
_entity.type
_entity.pdbx_description
1 polymer ?
#
loop_
_entity_poly.entity_id
_entity_poly.type
_entity_poly.pdbx_seq_one_letter_code
_entity_poly.pdbx_strand_id
1 'polypeptide(L)'
;MTTEIKKGDKKIINAWTFYDWANSSYPLVITTAIFPIFYEAVTSTKVDGKVVDDTVSLFGFKFINTELYSYVVALSFIIVSIISPLLSGIADYSGNKKRFMQFFCYMGSIACATLFFFSKDHLFWGMLSILLASVGFWGSLVFYNAFLPEIAEPKDHDIVSAKGFARGYFGSSLLLILNLILIQGFHMPAKYSFLTVAIWWAGFAQIPFIVLHNGAKKQHNNENIILKGFKELAKVWQELKHIKPLKRFLISFFIYSMGVQTVMLMAVLFAKKEIVGLQDSNLIVSVLLIQFLAIGGSYLFSFLSNKIGNVKAIGINLFIWIAVCIGTYKFVYTPNHFYIIAALVGLIMGGVQSLSRSTYSKLIPPTHDTASYFSFYDICEKIGIVIGMLSFGYIEGITGGMRNSVLALIVFFIAGFLMLFTIPKTKTIES
;
A
#
# COMPACT_ATOMS: atom_id res chain seq x y z
N MET A 1 -3.34 35.73 -4.67
CA MET A 1 -3.57 35.11 -5.99
C MET A 1 -3.45 33.61 -5.81
N THR A 2 -4.58 32.91 -5.82
CA THR A 2 -4.60 31.44 -5.90
C THR A 2 -4.39 31.11 -7.38
N THR A 3 -3.18 30.69 -7.76
CA THR A 3 -2.92 30.15 -9.08
C THR A 3 -3.73 28.87 -9.20
N GLU A 4 -4.81 28.88 -9.99
CA GLU A 4 -5.54 27.67 -10.35
C GLU A 4 -4.53 26.68 -10.96
N ILE A 5 -4.54 25.45 -10.43
CA ILE A 5 -3.68 24.38 -10.96
C ILE A 5 -4.22 24.04 -12.35
N LYS A 6 -3.41 24.26 -13.38
CA LYS A 6 -3.73 23.83 -14.73
C LYS A 6 -3.64 22.29 -14.77
N LYS A 7 -4.79 21.62 -14.88
CA LYS A 7 -4.84 20.15 -15.02
C LYS A 7 -4.04 19.73 -16.25
N GLY A 8 -3.29 18.64 -16.15
CA GLY A 8 -2.46 18.13 -17.23
C GLY A 8 -1.05 18.75 -17.30
N ASP A 9 -0.67 19.62 -16.34
CA ASP A 9 0.70 20.16 -16.29
C ASP A 9 1.71 19.03 -16.03
N LYS A 10 2.59 18.80 -17.01
CA LYS A 10 3.59 17.72 -16.98
C LYS A 10 4.57 17.87 -15.81
N LYS A 11 4.90 19.10 -15.40
CA LYS A 11 5.80 19.36 -14.27
C LYS A 11 5.16 18.94 -12.96
N ILE A 12 3.89 19.30 -12.75
CA ILE A 12 3.13 18.94 -11.55
C ILE A 12 2.92 17.43 -11.48
N ILE A 13 2.48 16.80 -12.60
CA ILE A 13 2.30 15.34 -12.68
C ILE A 13 3.63 14.62 -12.42
N ASN A 14 4.73 15.07 -13.01
CA ASN A 14 6.04 14.48 -12.78
C ASN A 14 6.46 14.59 -11.31
N ALA A 15 6.29 15.74 -10.69
CA ALA A 15 6.63 15.95 -9.29
C ALA A 15 5.75 15.07 -8.38
N TRP A 16 4.44 14.98 -8.65
CA TRP A 16 3.52 14.13 -7.90
C TRP A 16 3.96 12.66 -7.93
N THR A 17 4.31 12.11 -9.10
CA THR A 17 4.76 10.71 -9.22
C THR A 17 6.10 10.43 -8.53
N PHE A 18 6.91 11.45 -8.19
CA PHE A 18 8.10 11.29 -7.35
C PHE A 18 7.78 11.01 -5.88
N TYR A 19 6.56 11.24 -5.43
CA TYR A 19 6.18 10.80 -4.10
C TYR A 19 6.10 9.26 -4.01
N ASP A 20 5.56 8.58 -5.01
CA ASP A 20 5.59 7.11 -5.07
C ASP A 20 7.04 6.58 -5.11
N TRP A 21 7.96 7.24 -5.86
CA TRP A 21 9.39 6.93 -5.84
C TRP A 21 9.97 7.03 -4.43
N ALA A 22 9.59 8.04 -3.67
CA ALA A 22 10.12 8.28 -2.33
C ALA A 22 9.57 7.28 -1.30
N ASN A 23 8.25 7.17 -1.19
CA ASN A 23 7.59 6.46 -0.11
C ASN A 23 7.55 4.94 -0.29
N SER A 24 7.57 4.42 -1.54
CA SER A 24 7.55 2.97 -1.80
C SER A 24 8.79 2.24 -1.27
N SER A 25 9.84 2.97 -0.91
CA SER A 25 11.01 2.41 -0.23
C SER A 25 10.67 1.82 1.15
N TYR A 26 9.71 2.40 1.88
CA TYR A 26 9.30 1.91 3.19
C TYR A 26 8.67 0.50 3.12
N PRO A 27 7.59 0.25 2.36
CA PRO A 27 6.99 -1.07 2.33
C PRO A 27 7.92 -2.15 1.76
N LEU A 28 8.72 -1.84 0.75
CA LEU A 28 9.60 -2.84 0.14
C LEU A 28 10.83 -3.13 1.00
N VAL A 29 11.60 -2.10 1.35
CA VAL A 29 12.90 -2.28 2.02
C VAL A 29 12.72 -2.60 3.50
N ILE A 30 11.80 -1.87 4.19
CA ILE A 30 11.60 -2.07 5.62
C ILE A 30 10.65 -3.24 5.87
N THR A 31 9.35 -3.11 5.52
CA THR A 31 8.35 -4.06 6.00
C THR A 31 8.43 -5.43 5.33
N THR A 32 8.93 -5.50 4.09
CA THR A 32 8.99 -6.78 3.35
C THR A 32 10.37 -7.44 3.42
N ALA A 33 11.47 -6.68 3.24
CA ALA A 33 12.77 -7.29 3.02
C ALA A 33 13.69 -7.34 4.25
N ILE A 34 13.92 -6.21 4.94
CA ILE A 34 15.01 -6.10 5.90
C ILE A 34 14.54 -6.20 7.35
N PHE A 35 13.51 -5.44 7.73
CA PHE A 35 13.11 -5.37 9.13
C PHE A 35 12.65 -6.72 9.72
N PRO A 36 11.86 -7.57 9.06
CA PRO A 36 11.45 -8.85 9.64
C PRO A 36 12.63 -9.74 9.97
N ILE A 37 13.64 -9.81 9.10
CA ILE A 37 14.86 -10.61 9.32
C ILE A 37 15.69 -10.01 10.46
N PHE A 38 15.90 -8.70 10.45
CA PHE A 38 16.61 -7.97 11.50
C PHE A 38 15.94 -8.11 12.86
N TYR A 39 14.62 -7.96 12.92
CA TYR A 39 13.80 -8.07 14.12
C TYR A 39 13.91 -9.48 14.73
N GLU A 40 13.74 -10.52 13.91
CA GLU A 40 13.93 -11.90 14.34
C GLU A 40 15.36 -12.12 14.88
N ALA A 41 16.38 -11.64 14.18
CA ALA A 41 17.77 -11.81 14.60
C ALA A 41 18.08 -11.13 15.95
N VAL A 42 17.44 -9.98 16.24
CA VAL A 42 17.67 -9.22 17.49
C VAL A 42 16.84 -9.78 18.65
N THR A 43 15.65 -10.32 18.38
CA THR A 43 14.69 -10.74 19.42
C THR A 43 14.70 -12.23 19.72
N SER A 44 15.29 -13.06 18.86
CA SER A 44 15.39 -14.50 19.07
C SER A 44 16.77 -14.91 19.59
N THR A 45 16.80 -15.94 20.44
CA THR A 45 18.04 -16.63 20.85
C THR A 45 18.17 -17.90 20.02
N LYS A 46 19.32 -18.06 19.33
CA LYS A 46 19.59 -19.25 18.51
C LYS A 46 20.75 -20.06 19.12
N VAL A 47 20.58 -21.39 19.20
CA VAL A 47 21.61 -22.34 19.58
C VAL A 47 21.72 -23.35 18.44
N ASP A 48 22.90 -23.58 17.92
CA ASP A 48 23.18 -24.45 16.76
C ASP A 48 22.29 -24.15 15.54
N GLY A 49 22.02 -22.87 15.28
CA GLY A 49 21.19 -22.42 14.15
C GLY A 49 19.67 -22.60 14.35
N LYS A 50 19.21 -23.18 15.49
CA LYS A 50 17.79 -23.33 15.81
C LYS A 50 17.36 -22.26 16.79
N VAL A 51 16.17 -21.72 16.59
CA VAL A 51 15.54 -20.78 17.53
C VAL A 51 15.18 -21.57 18.79
N VAL A 52 15.73 -21.15 19.93
CA VAL A 52 15.48 -21.75 21.26
C VAL A 52 14.51 -20.89 22.07
N ASP A 53 14.60 -19.55 21.90
CA ASP A 53 13.71 -18.59 22.55
C ASP A 53 13.44 -17.44 21.60
N ASP A 54 12.20 -17.19 21.30
CA ASP A 54 11.68 -16.07 20.52
C ASP A 54 10.71 -15.20 21.32
N THR A 55 10.72 -15.38 22.65
CA THR A 55 9.84 -14.65 23.56
C THR A 55 10.40 -13.24 23.83
N VAL A 56 9.50 -12.27 23.74
CA VAL A 56 9.74 -10.87 24.08
C VAL A 56 8.75 -10.40 25.14
N SER A 57 9.16 -9.44 25.97
CA SER A 57 8.29 -8.87 27.00
C SER A 57 8.01 -7.40 26.73
N LEU A 58 6.75 -7.02 26.74
CA LEU A 58 6.30 -5.65 26.60
C LEU A 58 5.22 -5.34 27.66
N PHE A 59 5.44 -4.31 28.47
CA PHE A 59 4.55 -3.92 29.59
C PHE A 59 4.26 -5.06 30.57
N GLY A 60 5.20 -5.99 30.78
CA GLY A 60 5.05 -7.14 31.66
C GLY A 60 4.32 -8.36 31.04
N PHE A 61 3.77 -8.23 29.84
CA PHE A 61 3.20 -9.33 29.07
C PHE A 61 4.25 -9.99 28.19
N LYS A 62 4.20 -11.31 28.07
CA LYS A 62 5.08 -12.10 27.20
C LYS A 62 4.36 -12.39 25.87
N PHE A 63 5.07 -12.22 24.78
CA PHE A 63 4.61 -12.47 23.41
C PHE A 63 5.65 -13.28 22.67
N ILE A 64 5.24 -14.03 21.66
CA ILE A 64 6.14 -14.46 20.58
C ILE A 64 6.50 -13.21 19.77
N ASN A 65 7.76 -13.07 19.37
CA ASN A 65 8.23 -11.86 18.67
C ASN A 65 7.43 -11.55 17.41
N THR A 66 7.13 -12.55 16.57
CA THR A 66 6.32 -12.39 15.35
C THR A 66 4.86 -11.99 15.65
N GLU A 67 4.31 -12.45 16.76
CA GLU A 67 2.98 -12.09 17.24
C GLU A 67 2.93 -10.60 17.61
N LEU A 68 3.89 -10.12 18.40
CA LEU A 68 3.98 -8.72 18.79
C LEU A 68 4.12 -7.80 17.56
N TYR A 69 5.00 -8.17 16.61
CA TYR A 69 5.14 -7.42 15.37
C TYR A 69 3.84 -7.33 14.59
N SER A 70 3.13 -8.44 14.48
CA SER A 70 1.84 -8.51 13.77
C SER A 70 0.78 -7.62 14.44
N TYR A 71 0.73 -7.60 15.76
CA TYR A 71 -0.20 -6.74 16.52
C TYR A 71 0.12 -5.25 16.31
N VAL A 72 1.41 -4.88 16.29
CA VAL A 72 1.82 -3.49 16.07
C VAL A 72 1.48 -3.03 14.65
N VAL A 73 1.67 -3.88 13.65
CA VAL A 73 1.28 -3.57 12.26
C VAL A 73 -0.24 -3.46 12.13
N ALA A 74 -1.00 -4.39 12.72
CA ALA A 74 -2.46 -4.34 12.72
C ALA A 74 -2.98 -3.07 13.43
N LEU A 75 -2.38 -2.71 14.56
CA LEU A 75 -2.71 -1.47 15.27
C LEU A 75 -2.48 -0.23 14.40
N SER A 76 -1.42 -0.21 13.58
CA SER A 76 -1.18 0.89 12.65
C SER A 76 -2.30 1.06 11.63
N PHE A 77 -2.84 -0.04 11.09
CA PHE A 77 -3.99 0.00 10.18
C PHE A 77 -5.26 0.52 10.87
N ILE A 78 -5.51 0.12 12.11
CA ILE A 78 -6.65 0.62 12.90
C ILE A 78 -6.51 2.12 13.13
N ILE A 79 -5.34 2.58 13.58
CA ILE A 79 -5.07 3.99 13.83
C ILE A 79 -5.29 4.81 12.55
N VAL A 80 -4.73 4.39 11.42
CA VAL A 80 -4.89 5.09 10.14
C VAL A 80 -6.36 5.11 9.72
N SER A 81 -7.09 4.01 9.84
CA SER A 81 -8.51 3.93 9.47
C SER A 81 -9.39 4.90 10.27
N ILE A 82 -9.00 5.22 11.51
CA ILE A 82 -9.72 6.18 12.36
C ILE A 82 -9.27 7.62 12.09
N ILE A 83 -7.95 7.83 11.99
CA ILE A 83 -7.39 9.18 11.91
C ILE A 83 -7.52 9.77 10.50
N SER A 84 -7.35 8.97 9.45
CA SER A 84 -7.36 9.46 8.06
C SER A 84 -8.67 10.19 7.69
N PRO A 85 -9.87 9.68 7.99
CA PRO A 85 -11.10 10.39 7.67
C PRO A 85 -11.23 11.72 8.41
N LEU A 86 -10.85 11.75 9.69
CA LEU A 86 -10.90 12.97 10.49
C LEU A 86 -9.99 14.06 9.93
N LEU A 87 -8.73 13.70 9.67
CA LEU A 87 -7.75 14.65 9.17
C LEU A 87 -8.00 15.04 7.73
N SER A 88 -8.62 14.16 6.91
CA SER A 88 -8.97 14.49 5.53
C SER A 88 -10.07 15.55 5.45
N GLY A 89 -11.11 15.47 6.29
CA GLY A 89 -12.13 16.51 6.39
C GLY A 89 -11.55 17.86 6.81
N ILE A 90 -10.63 17.85 7.79
CA ILE A 90 -9.90 19.05 8.22
C ILE A 90 -9.00 19.60 7.10
N ALA A 91 -8.32 18.73 6.37
CA ALA A 91 -7.42 19.10 5.28
C ALA A 91 -8.18 19.74 4.10
N ASP A 92 -9.34 19.18 3.72
CA ASP A 92 -10.18 19.70 2.67
C ASP A 92 -10.78 21.07 3.07
N TYR A 93 -11.31 21.19 4.31
CA TYR A 93 -11.84 22.45 4.80
C TYR A 93 -10.78 23.56 4.88
N SER A 94 -9.59 23.25 5.39
CA SER A 94 -8.50 24.20 5.54
C SER A 94 -7.70 24.47 4.27
N GLY A 95 -7.88 23.67 3.22
CA GLY A 95 -7.08 23.71 1.98
C GLY A 95 -5.61 23.27 2.16
N ASN A 96 -5.29 22.55 3.22
CA ASN A 96 -3.90 22.26 3.61
C ASN A 96 -3.44 20.80 3.35
N LYS A 97 -4.01 20.11 2.36
CA LYS A 97 -3.69 18.70 2.05
C LYS A 97 -2.19 18.41 1.99
N LYS A 98 -1.41 19.30 1.35
CA LYS A 98 0.06 19.15 1.26
C LYS A 98 0.72 19.15 2.65
N ARG A 99 0.28 19.99 3.58
CA ARG A 99 0.85 20.03 4.95
C ARG A 99 0.60 18.74 5.72
N PHE A 100 -0.59 18.13 5.57
CA PHE A 100 -0.87 16.82 6.18
C PHE A 100 0.00 15.72 5.56
N MET A 101 0.14 15.73 4.23
CA MET A 101 1.04 14.81 3.53
C MET A 101 2.49 14.96 4.01
N GLN A 102 2.99 16.20 4.19
CA GLN A 102 4.32 16.50 4.74
C GLN A 102 4.47 15.98 6.17
N PHE A 103 3.48 16.26 7.04
CA PHE A 103 3.49 15.82 8.44
C PHE A 103 3.66 14.29 8.54
N PHE A 104 2.82 13.54 7.84
CA PHE A 104 2.91 12.07 7.85
C PHE A 104 4.20 11.54 7.22
N CYS A 105 4.67 12.16 6.14
CA CYS A 105 5.93 11.80 5.50
C CYS A 105 7.12 11.99 6.45
N TYR A 106 7.23 13.14 7.10
CA TYR A 106 8.34 13.39 8.03
C TYR A 106 8.23 12.54 9.29
N MET A 107 7.04 12.37 9.84
CA MET A 107 6.81 11.47 10.97
C MET A 107 7.26 10.04 10.63
N GLY A 108 6.86 9.52 9.47
CA GLY A 108 7.24 8.18 9.02
C GLY A 108 8.74 8.04 8.76
N SER A 109 9.36 9.03 8.11
CA SER A 109 10.80 9.02 7.81
C SER A 109 11.64 9.09 9.08
N ILE A 110 11.27 9.97 10.04
CA ILE A 110 11.97 10.09 11.33
C ILE A 110 11.82 8.78 12.12
N ALA A 111 10.60 8.22 12.16
CA ALA A 111 10.37 6.94 12.81
C ALA A 111 11.20 5.81 12.18
N CYS A 112 11.36 5.78 10.85
CA CYS A 112 12.30 4.88 10.19
C CYS A 112 13.73 5.08 10.65
N ALA A 113 14.19 6.33 10.78
CA ALA A 113 15.56 6.61 11.24
C ALA A 113 15.79 6.12 12.68
N THR A 114 14.79 6.25 13.56
CA THR A 114 14.90 5.80 14.96
C THR A 114 15.01 4.27 15.10
N LEU A 115 14.59 3.48 14.09
CA LEU A 115 14.82 2.04 14.07
C LEU A 115 16.30 1.65 14.07
N PHE A 116 17.20 2.56 13.69
CA PHE A 116 18.64 2.37 13.79
C PHE A 116 19.10 2.01 15.23
N PHE A 117 18.39 2.52 16.23
CA PHE A 117 18.67 2.29 17.66
C PHE A 117 17.90 1.09 18.24
N PHE A 118 17.21 0.31 17.39
CA PHE A 118 16.43 -0.84 17.85
C PHE A 118 17.35 -1.91 18.47
N SER A 119 16.99 -2.36 19.67
CA SER A 119 17.60 -3.49 20.37
C SER A 119 16.55 -4.22 21.20
N LYS A 120 16.86 -5.45 21.65
CA LYS A 120 15.98 -6.23 22.53
C LYS A 120 15.65 -5.48 23.83
N ASP A 121 16.59 -4.73 24.39
CA ASP A 121 16.43 -3.95 25.63
C ASP A 121 15.54 -2.70 25.43
N HIS A 122 15.45 -2.22 24.20
CA HIS A 122 14.65 -1.04 23.84
C HIS A 122 13.44 -1.40 22.96
N LEU A 123 12.85 -2.57 23.20
CA LEU A 123 11.75 -3.14 22.40
C LEU A 123 10.57 -2.17 22.23
N PHE A 124 10.14 -1.48 23.28
CA PHE A 124 9.05 -0.51 23.23
C PHE A 124 9.31 0.59 22.19
N TRP A 125 10.48 1.19 22.20
CA TRP A 125 10.83 2.27 21.26
C TRP A 125 10.91 1.76 19.83
N GLY A 126 11.40 0.54 19.62
CA GLY A 126 11.43 -0.08 18.30
C GLY A 126 10.02 -0.36 17.76
N MET A 127 9.14 -0.91 18.59
CA MET A 127 7.75 -1.16 18.22
C MET A 127 6.99 0.14 17.97
N LEU A 128 7.21 1.17 18.79
CA LEU A 128 6.65 2.50 18.56
C LEU A 128 7.16 3.10 17.24
N SER A 129 8.43 2.92 16.90
CA SER A 129 9.01 3.39 15.63
C SER A 129 8.36 2.71 14.43
N ILE A 130 8.15 1.39 14.44
CA ILE A 130 7.42 0.68 13.39
C ILE A 130 5.97 1.17 13.27
N LEU A 131 5.30 1.33 14.41
CA LEU A 131 3.93 1.86 14.43
C LEU A 131 3.85 3.24 13.77
N LEU A 132 4.71 4.18 14.18
CA LEU A 132 4.72 5.56 13.64
C LEU A 132 5.18 5.60 12.18
N ALA A 133 6.15 4.77 11.77
CA ALA A 133 6.56 4.67 10.38
C ALA A 133 5.43 4.16 9.49
N SER A 134 4.70 3.14 9.95
CA SER A 134 3.54 2.58 9.25
C SER A 134 2.39 3.59 9.17
N VAL A 135 2.05 4.26 10.28
CA VAL A 135 1.03 5.33 10.30
C VAL A 135 1.44 6.49 9.38
N GLY A 136 2.71 6.87 9.38
CA GLY A 136 3.26 7.91 8.50
C GLY A 136 3.14 7.55 7.02
N PHE A 137 3.48 6.31 6.66
CA PHE A 137 3.36 5.82 5.29
C PHE A 137 1.90 5.83 4.82
N TRP A 138 1.03 5.11 5.50
CA TRP A 138 -0.36 4.96 5.10
C TRP A 138 -1.15 6.26 5.20
N GLY A 139 -0.95 7.05 6.27
CA GLY A 139 -1.62 8.34 6.43
C GLY A 139 -1.23 9.35 5.35
N SER A 140 0.02 9.32 4.86
CA SER A 140 0.44 10.22 3.78
C SER A 140 -0.21 9.90 2.44
N LEU A 141 -0.52 8.61 2.18
CA LEU A 141 -1.09 8.15 0.92
C LEU A 141 -2.50 8.69 0.66
N VAL A 142 -3.31 8.91 1.69
CA VAL A 142 -4.65 9.48 1.55
C VAL A 142 -4.56 10.86 0.89
N PHE A 143 -3.69 11.73 1.42
CA PHE A 143 -3.49 13.09 0.89
C PHE A 143 -2.77 13.09 -0.45
N TYR A 144 -1.82 12.18 -0.66
CA TYR A 144 -1.15 11.98 -1.93
C TYR A 144 -2.12 11.60 -3.05
N ASN A 145 -2.94 10.58 -2.82
CA ASN A 145 -3.92 10.10 -3.79
C ASN A 145 -4.97 11.18 -4.12
N ALA A 146 -5.34 12.02 -3.15
CA ALA A 146 -6.29 13.10 -3.31
C ALA A 146 -5.86 14.19 -4.32
N PHE A 147 -4.57 14.27 -4.65
CA PHE A 147 -4.10 15.18 -5.69
C PHE A 147 -4.42 14.71 -7.11
N LEU A 148 -4.57 13.40 -7.34
CA LEU A 148 -4.76 12.86 -8.69
C LEU A 148 -5.90 13.52 -9.47
N PRO A 149 -7.14 13.65 -8.93
CA PRO A 149 -8.24 14.33 -9.64
C PRO A 149 -8.06 15.84 -9.77
N GLU A 150 -7.12 16.45 -9.02
CA GLU A 150 -6.83 17.88 -9.07
C GLU A 150 -5.79 18.24 -10.13
N ILE A 151 -4.83 17.34 -10.38
CA ILE A 151 -3.68 17.59 -11.27
C ILE A 151 -3.84 17.01 -12.68
N ALA A 152 -4.74 16.05 -12.86
CA ALA A 152 -4.95 15.37 -14.14
C ALA A 152 -6.41 15.43 -14.60
N GLU A 153 -6.62 15.39 -15.91
CA GLU A 153 -7.96 15.20 -16.48
C GLU A 153 -8.40 13.72 -16.33
N PRO A 154 -9.71 13.43 -16.20
CA PRO A 154 -10.19 12.06 -16.00
C PRO A 154 -9.66 11.06 -17.03
N LYS A 155 -9.51 11.45 -18.29
CA LYS A 155 -8.97 10.61 -19.37
C LYS A 155 -7.51 10.20 -19.13
N ASP A 156 -6.74 11.01 -18.39
CA ASP A 156 -5.31 10.80 -18.14
C ASP A 156 -5.05 10.11 -16.79
N HIS A 157 -6.08 9.89 -15.94
CA HIS A 157 -5.90 9.31 -14.61
C HIS A 157 -5.20 7.95 -14.64
N ASP A 158 -5.51 7.09 -15.63
CA ASP A 158 -4.94 5.75 -15.71
C ASP A 158 -3.44 5.79 -15.96
N ILE A 159 -3.01 6.59 -16.94
CA ILE A 159 -1.58 6.70 -17.27
C ILE A 159 -0.79 7.45 -16.18
N VAL A 160 -1.39 8.46 -15.55
CA VAL A 160 -0.75 9.19 -14.44
C VAL A 160 -0.62 8.30 -13.21
N SER A 161 -1.65 7.52 -12.86
CA SER A 161 -1.60 6.53 -11.79
C SER A 161 -0.57 5.44 -12.07
N ALA A 162 -0.56 4.87 -13.27
CA ALA A 162 0.42 3.87 -13.69
C ALA A 162 1.86 4.39 -13.59
N LYS A 163 2.10 5.63 -14.01
CA LYS A 163 3.41 6.29 -13.90
C LYS A 163 3.87 6.46 -12.46
N GLY A 164 2.95 6.78 -11.53
CA GLY A 164 3.25 6.87 -10.11
C GLY A 164 3.70 5.52 -9.57
N PHE A 165 2.88 4.47 -9.72
CA PHE A 165 3.21 3.12 -9.26
C PHE A 165 4.49 2.57 -9.90
N ALA A 166 4.68 2.73 -11.22
CA ALA A 166 5.89 2.32 -11.91
C ALA A 166 7.15 2.97 -11.33
N ARG A 167 7.10 4.27 -11.00
CA ARG A 167 8.19 4.97 -10.32
C ARG A 167 8.43 4.46 -8.92
N GLY A 168 7.37 4.17 -8.17
CA GLY A 168 7.46 3.58 -6.84
C GLY A 168 8.16 2.23 -6.87
N TYR A 169 7.75 1.33 -7.76
CA TYR A 169 8.38 0.02 -7.93
C TYR A 169 9.85 0.13 -8.33
N PHE A 170 10.18 1.02 -9.27
CA PHE A 170 11.56 1.19 -9.71
C PHE A 170 12.44 1.80 -8.60
N GLY A 171 11.99 2.89 -7.94
CA GLY A 171 12.74 3.56 -6.88
C GLY A 171 12.99 2.66 -5.67
N SER A 172 11.96 1.93 -5.22
CA SER A 172 12.08 1.01 -4.10
C SER A 172 12.99 -0.18 -4.41
N SER A 173 12.93 -0.72 -5.63
CA SER A 173 13.83 -1.80 -6.08
C SER A 173 15.28 -1.33 -6.13
N LEU A 174 15.53 -0.13 -6.64
CA LEU A 174 16.88 0.44 -6.69
C LEU A 174 17.46 0.60 -5.29
N LEU A 175 16.68 1.13 -4.33
CA LEU A 175 17.14 1.26 -2.96
C LEU A 175 17.32 -0.10 -2.27
N LEU A 176 16.46 -1.09 -2.54
CA LEU A 176 16.63 -2.44 -2.01
C LEU A 176 17.94 -3.06 -2.52
N ILE A 177 18.20 -3.00 -3.82
CA ILE A 177 19.45 -3.50 -4.42
C ILE A 177 20.65 -2.82 -3.79
N LEU A 178 20.62 -1.48 -3.64
CA LEU A 178 21.69 -0.73 -2.99
C LEU A 178 21.94 -1.25 -1.55
N ASN A 179 20.89 -1.41 -0.76
CA ASN A 179 21.01 -1.92 0.61
C ASN A 179 21.57 -3.36 0.64
N LEU A 180 21.15 -4.22 -0.28
CA LEU A 180 21.68 -5.59 -0.37
C LEU A 180 23.17 -5.60 -0.72
N ILE A 181 23.61 -4.74 -1.65
CA ILE A 181 25.04 -4.58 -1.97
C ILE A 181 25.82 -4.09 -0.74
N LEU A 182 25.29 -3.12 0.00
CA LEU A 182 25.93 -2.61 1.21
C LEU A 182 26.02 -3.67 2.30
N ILE A 183 24.98 -4.48 2.51
CA ILE A 183 24.94 -5.52 3.53
C ILE A 183 25.81 -6.71 3.13
N GLN A 184 25.68 -7.25 1.92
CA GLN A 184 26.36 -8.47 1.50
C GLN A 184 27.76 -8.21 0.96
N GLY A 185 27.97 -7.11 0.21
CA GLY A 185 29.26 -6.78 -0.39
C GLY A 185 30.21 -6.04 0.55
N PHE A 186 29.69 -5.09 1.33
CA PHE A 186 30.50 -4.28 2.25
C PHE A 186 30.34 -4.68 3.72
N HIS A 187 29.59 -5.75 4.02
CA HIS A 187 29.33 -6.24 5.39
C HIS A 187 28.75 -5.17 6.34
N MET A 188 28.01 -4.21 5.78
CA MET A 188 27.40 -3.15 6.56
C MET A 188 26.25 -3.74 7.41
N PRO A 189 26.16 -3.44 8.71
CA PRO A 189 25.05 -3.89 9.54
C PRO A 189 23.69 -3.48 8.97
N ALA A 190 22.71 -4.40 8.94
CA ALA A 190 21.38 -4.20 8.35
C ALA A 190 20.63 -2.97 8.91
N LYS A 191 20.90 -2.56 10.15
CA LYS A 191 20.30 -1.38 10.79
C LYS A 191 20.54 -0.06 10.03
N TYR A 192 21.62 0.04 9.23
CA TYR A 192 21.89 1.23 8.41
C TYR A 192 20.88 1.39 7.26
N SER A 193 20.21 0.31 6.86
CA SER A 193 19.15 0.37 5.85
C SER A 193 17.96 1.23 6.32
N PHE A 194 17.73 1.33 7.62
CA PHE A 194 16.68 2.18 8.17
C PHE A 194 17.00 3.67 7.94
N LEU A 195 18.29 4.05 8.04
CA LEU A 195 18.74 5.41 7.74
C LEU A 195 18.68 5.70 6.24
N THR A 196 19.09 4.74 5.38
CA THR A 196 19.02 4.92 3.92
C THR A 196 17.59 5.15 3.46
N VAL A 197 16.62 4.38 4.00
CA VAL A 197 15.19 4.55 3.70
C VAL A 197 14.67 5.89 4.21
N ALA A 198 15.03 6.29 5.43
CA ALA A 198 14.61 7.58 6.00
C ALA A 198 15.09 8.76 5.14
N ILE A 199 16.37 8.75 4.75
CA ILE A 199 16.98 9.79 3.89
C ILE A 199 16.35 9.77 2.48
N TRP A 200 16.15 8.59 1.90
CA TRP A 200 15.52 8.43 0.60
C TRP A 200 14.10 8.99 0.60
N TRP A 201 13.29 8.57 1.56
CA TRP A 201 11.90 8.98 1.66
C TRP A 201 11.77 10.48 1.91
N ALA A 202 12.41 11.01 2.95
CA ALA A 202 12.38 12.44 3.24
C ALA A 202 13.01 13.30 2.13
N GLY A 203 14.12 12.83 1.55
CA GLY A 203 14.87 13.57 0.52
C GLY A 203 14.10 13.69 -0.79
N PHE A 204 13.65 12.58 -1.37
CA PHE A 204 12.91 12.63 -2.64
C PHE A 204 11.50 13.21 -2.50
N ALA A 205 10.88 13.14 -1.32
CA ALA A 205 9.60 13.79 -1.07
C ALA A 205 9.67 15.33 -1.17
N GLN A 206 10.86 15.94 -1.11
CA GLN A 206 10.99 17.40 -1.33
C GLN A 206 10.55 17.81 -2.73
N ILE A 207 10.72 16.94 -3.75
CA ILE A 207 10.33 17.25 -5.13
C ILE A 207 8.83 17.57 -5.22
N PRO A 208 7.89 16.68 -4.80
CA PRO A 208 6.48 17.03 -4.78
C PRO A 208 6.15 18.15 -3.79
N PHE A 209 6.84 18.25 -2.65
CA PHE A 209 6.56 19.29 -1.67
C PHE A 209 6.91 20.70 -2.15
N ILE A 210 7.88 20.86 -3.03
CA ILE A 210 8.21 22.15 -3.64
C ILE A 210 7.19 22.51 -4.73
N VAL A 211 6.78 21.53 -5.54
CA VAL A 211 5.99 21.80 -6.76
C VAL A 211 4.48 21.79 -6.49
N LEU A 212 3.99 20.88 -5.64
CA LEU A 212 2.56 20.82 -5.32
C LEU A 212 2.13 22.03 -4.50
N HIS A 213 0.97 22.58 -4.83
CA HIS A 213 0.40 23.73 -4.12
C HIS A 213 -0.61 23.27 -3.05
N ASN A 214 -0.80 24.09 -2.02
CA ASN A 214 -1.95 23.92 -1.14
C ASN A 214 -3.23 24.28 -1.90
N GLY A 215 -4.34 23.60 -1.58
CA GLY A 215 -5.65 23.93 -2.12
C GLY A 215 -6.15 25.32 -1.71
N ALA A 216 -7.20 25.79 -2.40
CA ALA A 216 -7.86 27.02 -2.01
C ALA A 216 -8.46 26.88 -0.60
N LYS A 217 -8.17 27.84 0.28
CA LYS A 217 -8.82 27.91 1.59
C LYS A 217 -10.30 28.27 1.39
N LYS A 218 -11.22 27.49 1.95
CA LYS A 218 -12.59 27.94 2.14
C LYS A 218 -12.55 29.15 3.09
N GLN A 219 -13.31 30.22 2.82
CA GLN A 219 -13.29 31.44 3.66
C GLN A 219 -13.55 31.09 5.13
N HIS A 220 -12.66 31.52 6.00
CA HIS A 220 -12.77 31.30 7.45
C HIS A 220 -13.77 32.29 8.06
N ASN A 221 -14.97 31.81 8.36
CA ASN A 221 -15.69 32.37 9.50
C ASN A 221 -15.12 31.72 10.76
N ASN A 222 -15.02 32.47 11.88
CA ASN A 222 -14.41 32.07 13.16
C ASN A 222 -14.97 30.77 13.81
N GLU A 223 -15.22 29.74 13.04
CA GLU A 223 -15.76 28.49 13.49
C GLU A 223 -14.66 27.44 13.74
N ASN A 224 -14.92 26.51 14.66
CA ASN A 224 -13.99 25.45 15.02
C ASN A 224 -13.70 24.55 13.82
N ILE A 225 -12.46 24.55 13.34
CA ILE A 225 -11.97 23.80 12.16
C ILE A 225 -12.24 22.30 12.29
N ILE A 226 -12.14 21.75 13.51
CA ILE A 226 -12.36 20.33 13.80
C ILE A 226 -13.83 19.97 13.54
N LEU A 227 -14.78 20.75 14.08
CA LEU A 227 -16.20 20.51 13.88
C LEU A 227 -16.61 20.64 12.41
N LYS A 228 -16.00 21.56 11.67
CA LYS A 228 -16.24 21.70 10.23
C LYS A 228 -15.67 20.52 9.44
N GLY A 229 -14.47 20.02 9.80
CA GLY A 229 -13.92 18.81 9.20
C GLY A 229 -14.83 17.59 9.36
N PHE A 230 -15.43 17.40 10.54
CA PHE A 230 -16.44 16.36 10.75
C PHE A 230 -17.70 16.55 9.89
N LYS A 231 -18.18 17.79 9.74
CA LYS A 231 -19.35 18.10 8.89
C LYS A 231 -19.05 17.80 7.41
N GLU A 232 -17.85 18.17 6.90
CA GLU A 232 -17.44 17.84 5.54
C GLU A 232 -17.35 16.33 5.32
N LEU A 233 -16.76 15.59 6.24
CA LEU A 233 -16.70 14.14 6.17
C LEU A 233 -18.10 13.50 6.14
N ALA A 234 -19.01 13.95 7.02
CA ALA A 234 -20.38 13.47 7.05
C ALA A 234 -21.15 13.77 5.75
N LYS A 235 -20.93 14.97 5.17
CA LYS A 235 -21.46 15.37 3.87
C LYS A 235 -20.98 14.43 2.76
N VAL A 236 -19.66 14.22 2.65
CA VAL A 236 -19.06 13.32 1.65
C VAL A 236 -19.59 11.89 1.82
N TRP A 237 -19.76 11.40 3.05
CA TRP A 237 -20.38 10.10 3.31
C TRP A 237 -21.81 10.01 2.78
N GLN A 238 -22.62 11.05 2.95
CA GLN A 238 -23.99 11.11 2.41
C GLN A 238 -23.97 11.14 0.88
N GLU A 239 -23.15 11.98 0.27
CA GLU A 239 -22.99 12.06 -1.18
C GLU A 239 -22.57 10.72 -1.79
N LEU A 240 -21.58 10.04 -1.19
CA LEU A 240 -21.09 8.74 -1.63
C LEU A 240 -22.20 7.68 -1.68
N LYS A 241 -23.11 7.69 -0.70
CA LYS A 241 -24.26 6.76 -0.69
C LYS A 241 -25.18 6.92 -1.88
N HIS A 242 -25.28 8.13 -2.44
CA HIS A 242 -26.18 8.44 -3.55
C HIS A 242 -25.52 8.29 -4.92
N ILE A 243 -24.17 8.33 -5.02
CA ILE A 243 -23.44 8.14 -6.28
C ILE A 243 -23.30 6.63 -6.54
N LYS A 244 -24.28 6.05 -7.23
CA LYS A 244 -24.35 4.59 -7.48
C LYS A 244 -23.06 3.97 -8.06
N PRO A 245 -22.41 4.55 -9.11
CA PRO A 245 -21.19 3.96 -9.67
C PRO A 245 -20.04 3.95 -8.64
N LEU A 246 -19.82 5.05 -7.93
CA LEU A 246 -18.76 5.20 -6.92
C LEU A 246 -18.97 4.21 -5.77
N LYS A 247 -20.20 4.13 -5.23
CA LYS A 247 -20.55 3.21 -4.15
C LYS A 247 -20.30 1.74 -4.55
N ARG A 248 -20.76 1.34 -5.75
CA ARG A 248 -20.58 -0.05 -6.22
C ARG A 248 -19.13 -0.39 -6.49
N PHE A 249 -18.37 0.56 -7.05
CA PHE A 249 -16.94 0.39 -7.22
C PHE A 249 -16.25 0.22 -5.87
N LEU A 250 -16.56 1.06 -4.88
CA LEU A 250 -15.92 0.99 -3.55
C LEU A 250 -16.22 -0.35 -2.84
N ILE A 251 -17.44 -0.89 -2.99
CA ILE A 251 -17.78 -2.21 -2.46
C ILE A 251 -17.00 -3.31 -3.19
N SER A 252 -16.91 -3.26 -4.52
CA SER A 252 -16.11 -4.21 -5.30
C SER A 252 -14.64 -4.14 -4.91
N PHE A 253 -14.09 -2.92 -4.81
CA PHE A 253 -12.72 -2.66 -4.38
C PHE A 253 -12.44 -3.25 -3.00
N PHE A 254 -13.31 -2.99 -2.03
CA PHE A 254 -13.22 -3.55 -0.69
C PHE A 254 -13.10 -5.08 -0.72
N ILE A 255 -13.95 -5.74 -1.49
CA ILE A 255 -13.99 -7.21 -1.56
C ILE A 255 -12.71 -7.76 -2.22
N TYR A 256 -12.34 -7.30 -3.42
CA TYR A 256 -11.17 -7.87 -4.08
C TYR A 256 -9.85 -7.43 -3.46
N SER A 257 -9.79 -6.29 -2.79
CA SER A 257 -8.59 -5.85 -2.08
C SER A 257 -8.24 -6.78 -0.91
N MET A 258 -9.23 -7.43 -0.27
CA MET A 258 -8.99 -8.49 0.72
C MET A 258 -8.07 -9.57 0.13
N GLY A 259 -8.35 -10.04 -1.07
CA GLY A 259 -7.53 -11.04 -1.76
C GLY A 259 -6.16 -10.49 -2.19
N VAL A 260 -6.15 -9.35 -2.91
CA VAL A 260 -4.92 -8.75 -3.44
C VAL A 260 -3.91 -8.46 -2.34
N GLN A 261 -4.32 -7.74 -1.30
CA GLN A 261 -3.43 -7.33 -0.23
C GLN A 261 -2.95 -8.52 0.61
N THR A 262 -3.82 -9.52 0.82
CA THR A 262 -3.43 -10.74 1.53
C THR A 262 -2.38 -11.53 0.75
N VAL A 263 -2.52 -11.70 -0.56
CA VAL A 263 -1.48 -12.34 -1.38
C VAL A 263 -0.16 -11.58 -1.26
N MET A 264 -0.19 -10.25 -1.36
CA MET A 264 1.03 -9.42 -1.28
C MET A 264 1.76 -9.58 0.06
N LEU A 265 1.02 -9.67 1.17
CA LEU A 265 1.60 -9.79 2.51
C LEU A 265 2.02 -11.23 2.83
N MET A 266 1.30 -12.22 2.33
CA MET A 266 1.51 -13.63 2.68
C MET A 266 2.40 -14.39 1.70
N ALA A 267 2.69 -13.86 0.50
CA ALA A 267 3.43 -14.57 -0.54
C ALA A 267 4.81 -15.07 -0.09
N VAL A 268 5.56 -14.26 0.65
CA VAL A 268 6.89 -14.63 1.15
C VAL A 268 6.80 -15.72 2.22
N LEU A 269 5.84 -15.60 3.15
CA LEU A 269 5.59 -16.61 4.20
C LEU A 269 5.12 -17.92 3.59
N PHE A 270 4.20 -17.84 2.63
CA PHE A 270 3.74 -19.01 1.85
C PHE A 270 4.92 -19.72 1.20
N ALA A 271 5.78 -18.97 0.52
CA ALA A 271 6.92 -19.54 -0.17
C ALA A 271 7.89 -20.26 0.79
N LYS A 272 8.22 -19.65 1.92
CA LYS A 272 9.07 -20.23 2.96
C LYS A 272 8.50 -21.53 3.54
N LYS A 273 7.18 -21.59 3.72
CA LYS A 273 6.52 -22.73 4.38
C LYS A 273 6.19 -23.88 3.43
N GLU A 274 5.81 -23.58 2.19
CA GLU A 274 5.20 -24.54 1.26
C GLU A 274 6.11 -24.99 0.13
N ILE A 275 7.27 -24.34 -0.09
CA ILE A 275 8.15 -24.66 -1.21
C ILE A 275 9.45 -25.29 -0.72
N VAL A 276 9.64 -26.54 -1.10
CA VAL A 276 10.83 -27.32 -0.73
C VAL A 276 12.07 -26.79 -1.48
N GLY A 277 13.18 -26.63 -0.75
CA GLY A 277 14.46 -26.19 -1.32
C GLY A 277 14.56 -24.70 -1.63
N LEU A 278 13.60 -23.88 -1.17
CA LEU A 278 13.65 -22.43 -1.32
C LEU A 278 14.68 -21.82 -0.37
N GLN A 279 15.61 -21.06 -0.94
CA GLN A 279 16.62 -20.30 -0.18
C GLN A 279 16.18 -18.83 -0.03
N ASP A 280 16.73 -18.12 0.93
CA ASP A 280 16.45 -16.68 1.12
C ASP A 280 16.83 -15.84 -0.12
N SER A 281 17.88 -16.24 -0.85
CA SER A 281 18.25 -15.64 -2.13
C SER A 281 17.14 -15.75 -3.19
N ASN A 282 16.44 -16.88 -3.25
CA ASN A 282 15.32 -17.07 -4.17
C ASN A 282 14.15 -16.13 -3.85
N LEU A 283 13.90 -15.86 -2.55
CA LEU A 283 12.88 -14.92 -2.11
C LEU A 283 13.20 -13.49 -2.54
N ILE A 284 14.44 -13.06 -2.34
CA ILE A 284 14.89 -11.73 -2.76
C ILE A 284 14.73 -11.56 -4.27
N VAL A 285 15.17 -12.54 -5.06
CA VAL A 285 15.00 -12.54 -6.53
C VAL A 285 13.51 -12.48 -6.91
N SER A 286 12.65 -13.25 -6.23
CA SER A 286 11.20 -13.23 -6.50
C SER A 286 10.58 -11.88 -6.18
N VAL A 287 10.95 -11.24 -5.07
CA VAL A 287 10.46 -9.91 -4.70
C VAL A 287 10.88 -8.87 -5.73
N LEU A 288 12.14 -8.88 -6.17
CA LEU A 288 12.61 -7.98 -7.23
C LEU A 288 11.91 -8.25 -8.57
N LEU A 289 11.70 -9.53 -8.92
CA LEU A 289 10.97 -9.92 -10.12
C LEU A 289 9.53 -9.37 -10.10
N ILE A 290 8.83 -9.51 -8.97
CA ILE A 290 7.50 -8.92 -8.78
C ILE A 290 7.53 -7.42 -9.05
N GLN A 291 8.48 -6.69 -8.46
CA GLN A 291 8.57 -5.24 -8.59
C GLN A 291 8.83 -4.80 -10.04
N PHE A 292 9.79 -5.44 -10.73
CA PHE A 292 10.11 -5.09 -12.13
C PHE A 292 8.93 -5.39 -13.07
N LEU A 293 8.25 -6.52 -12.89
CA LEU A 293 7.08 -6.84 -13.70
C LEU A 293 5.86 -6.00 -13.36
N ALA A 294 5.74 -5.51 -12.11
CA ALA A 294 4.70 -4.57 -11.73
C ALA A 294 4.83 -3.22 -12.45
N ILE A 295 6.05 -2.80 -12.81
CA ILE A 295 6.26 -1.63 -13.69
C ILE A 295 5.56 -1.86 -15.03
N GLY A 296 5.86 -2.97 -15.69
CA GLY A 296 5.23 -3.34 -16.96
C GLY A 296 3.73 -3.50 -16.85
N GLY A 297 3.27 -4.15 -15.77
CA GLY A 297 1.86 -4.37 -15.46
C GLY A 297 1.07 -3.08 -15.31
N SER A 298 1.62 -2.09 -14.61
CA SER A 298 0.98 -0.78 -14.45
C SER A 298 0.69 -0.12 -15.80
N TYR A 299 1.65 -0.09 -16.72
CA TYR A 299 1.47 0.48 -18.05
C TYR A 299 0.59 -0.38 -18.95
N LEU A 300 0.75 -1.72 -18.90
CA LEU A 300 -0.05 -2.65 -19.70
C LEU A 300 -1.55 -2.50 -19.38
N PHE A 301 -1.90 -2.49 -18.12
CA PHE A 301 -3.30 -2.38 -17.72
C PHE A 301 -3.85 -0.97 -17.91
N SER A 302 -3.03 0.08 -17.80
CA SER A 302 -3.42 1.44 -18.20
C SER A 302 -3.72 1.53 -19.70
N PHE A 303 -2.91 0.90 -20.54
CA PHE A 303 -3.17 0.83 -21.98
C PHE A 303 -4.44 0.01 -22.28
N LEU A 304 -4.64 -1.09 -21.58
CA LEU A 304 -5.82 -1.93 -21.73
C LEU A 304 -7.10 -1.18 -21.33
N SER A 305 -7.07 -0.45 -20.20
CA SER A 305 -8.22 0.33 -19.74
C SER A 305 -8.63 1.42 -20.74
N ASN A 306 -7.69 2.05 -21.43
CA ASN A 306 -7.98 3.02 -22.47
C ASN A 306 -8.66 2.40 -23.71
N LYS A 307 -8.50 1.09 -23.94
CA LYS A 307 -9.12 0.39 -25.09
C LYS A 307 -10.49 -0.21 -24.77
N ILE A 308 -10.65 -0.80 -23.59
CA ILE A 308 -11.85 -1.58 -23.24
C ILE A 308 -12.62 -1.05 -22.03
N GLY A 309 -12.12 0.04 -21.42
CA GLY A 309 -12.66 0.63 -20.20
C GLY A 309 -12.11 0.01 -18.92
N ASN A 310 -12.13 0.79 -17.83
CA ASN A 310 -11.53 0.41 -16.54
C ASN A 310 -12.18 -0.83 -15.92
N VAL A 311 -13.53 -0.94 -15.96
CA VAL A 311 -14.26 -2.07 -15.36
C VAL A 311 -13.84 -3.40 -15.99
N LYS A 312 -13.76 -3.44 -17.32
CA LYS A 312 -13.34 -4.66 -18.04
C LYS A 312 -11.87 -4.99 -17.81
N ALA A 313 -11.00 -3.97 -17.81
CA ALA A 313 -9.57 -4.16 -17.57
C ALA A 313 -9.29 -4.69 -16.16
N ILE A 314 -9.95 -4.15 -15.11
CA ILE A 314 -9.89 -4.71 -13.76
C ILE A 314 -10.50 -6.12 -13.72
N GLY A 315 -11.59 -6.36 -14.43
CA GLY A 315 -12.20 -7.69 -14.52
C GLY A 315 -11.23 -8.74 -15.07
N ILE A 316 -10.53 -8.45 -16.16
CA ILE A 316 -9.47 -9.33 -16.71
C ILE A 316 -8.37 -9.56 -15.66
N ASN A 317 -7.96 -8.51 -14.96
CA ASN A 317 -6.94 -8.61 -13.91
C ASN A 317 -7.39 -9.56 -12.79
N LEU A 318 -8.62 -9.41 -12.28
CA LEU A 318 -9.18 -10.29 -11.25
C LEU A 318 -9.32 -11.74 -11.72
N PHE A 319 -9.67 -11.95 -12.99
CA PHE A 319 -9.72 -13.30 -13.58
C PHE A 319 -8.32 -13.95 -13.56
N ILE A 320 -7.28 -13.21 -13.89
CA ILE A 320 -5.89 -13.72 -13.80
C ILE A 320 -5.50 -13.99 -12.34
N TRP A 321 -5.94 -13.17 -11.37
CA TRP A 321 -5.74 -13.45 -9.93
C TRP A 321 -6.34 -14.80 -9.51
N ILE A 322 -7.56 -15.13 -9.99
CA ILE A 322 -8.20 -16.43 -9.74
C ILE A 322 -7.33 -17.56 -10.32
N ALA A 323 -6.85 -17.41 -11.57
CA ALA A 323 -5.98 -18.39 -12.21
C ALA A 323 -4.66 -18.57 -11.47
N VAL A 324 -4.05 -17.48 -10.97
CA VAL A 324 -2.84 -17.51 -10.13
C VAL A 324 -3.07 -18.28 -8.84
N CYS A 325 -4.19 -18.06 -8.14
CA CYS A 325 -4.50 -18.81 -6.92
C CYS A 325 -4.68 -20.31 -7.18
N ILE A 326 -5.38 -20.68 -8.26
CA ILE A 326 -5.56 -22.09 -8.68
C ILE A 326 -4.20 -22.70 -9.05
N GLY A 327 -3.40 -21.98 -9.84
CA GLY A 327 -2.07 -22.40 -10.26
C GLY A 327 -1.12 -22.60 -9.07
N THR A 328 -1.14 -21.67 -8.12
CA THR A 328 -0.35 -21.77 -6.88
C THR A 328 -0.73 -23.01 -6.09
N TYR A 329 -2.02 -23.23 -5.90
CA TYR A 329 -2.52 -24.42 -5.18
C TYR A 329 -2.07 -25.74 -5.83
N LYS A 330 -2.21 -25.85 -7.17
CA LYS A 330 -2.01 -27.12 -7.89
C LYS A 330 -0.57 -27.41 -8.31
N PHE A 331 0.21 -26.39 -8.65
CA PHE A 331 1.45 -26.58 -9.40
C PHE A 331 2.71 -26.03 -8.73
N VAL A 332 2.61 -25.18 -7.71
CA VAL A 332 3.79 -24.50 -7.14
C VAL A 332 4.39 -25.31 -6.00
N TYR A 333 5.40 -26.12 -6.30
CA TYR A 333 6.13 -26.95 -5.35
C TYR A 333 7.64 -26.71 -5.37
N THR A 334 8.15 -26.04 -6.39
CA THR A 334 9.59 -25.79 -6.58
C THR A 334 9.88 -24.29 -6.70
N PRO A 335 11.12 -23.83 -6.45
CA PRO A 335 11.51 -22.44 -6.64
C PRO A 335 11.24 -21.91 -8.06
N ASN A 336 11.45 -22.75 -9.10
CA ASN A 336 11.20 -22.35 -10.50
C ASN A 336 9.71 -22.08 -10.77
N HIS A 337 8.81 -22.93 -10.25
CA HIS A 337 7.38 -22.69 -10.36
C HIS A 337 6.98 -21.40 -9.62
N PHE A 338 7.62 -21.12 -8.48
CA PHE A 338 7.37 -19.89 -7.72
C PHE A 338 7.78 -18.64 -8.49
N TYR A 339 8.91 -18.66 -9.22
CA TYR A 339 9.31 -17.52 -10.06
C TYR A 339 8.27 -17.20 -11.14
N ILE A 340 7.67 -18.23 -11.77
CA ILE A 340 6.62 -18.02 -12.79
C ILE A 340 5.40 -17.33 -12.16
N ILE A 341 4.96 -17.83 -11.01
CA ILE A 341 3.82 -17.21 -10.29
C ILE A 341 4.18 -15.80 -9.79
N ALA A 342 5.37 -15.60 -9.24
CA ALA A 342 5.84 -14.28 -8.83
C ALA A 342 5.84 -13.29 -10.01
N ALA A 343 6.26 -13.73 -11.19
CA ALA A 343 6.20 -12.93 -12.41
C ALA A 343 4.77 -12.52 -12.78
N LEU A 344 3.83 -13.46 -12.77
CA LEU A 344 2.42 -13.17 -13.03
C LEU A 344 1.82 -12.26 -11.97
N VAL A 345 2.10 -12.53 -10.68
CA VAL A 345 1.68 -11.68 -9.56
C VAL A 345 2.18 -10.26 -9.75
N GLY A 346 3.47 -10.06 -10.08
CA GLY A 346 4.02 -8.74 -10.35
C GLY A 346 3.22 -7.98 -11.40
N LEU A 347 3.00 -8.63 -12.57
CA LEU A 347 2.27 -8.02 -13.68
C LEU A 347 0.86 -7.57 -13.29
N ILE A 348 0.08 -8.45 -12.63
CA ILE A 348 -1.31 -8.14 -12.27
C ILE A 348 -1.40 -7.22 -11.05
N MET A 349 -0.44 -7.28 -10.13
CA MET A 349 -0.36 -6.38 -8.97
C MET A 349 -0.22 -4.92 -9.41
N GLY A 350 0.75 -4.63 -10.29
CA GLY A 350 0.93 -3.28 -10.83
C GLY A 350 -0.32 -2.77 -11.54
N GLY A 351 -0.99 -3.64 -12.29
CA GLY A 351 -2.24 -3.34 -12.98
C GLY A 351 -3.40 -3.03 -12.04
N VAL A 352 -3.69 -3.91 -11.07
CA VAL A 352 -4.83 -3.72 -10.17
C VAL A 352 -4.65 -2.50 -9.27
N GLN A 353 -3.46 -2.27 -8.74
CA GLN A 353 -3.21 -1.12 -7.88
C GLN A 353 -3.35 0.21 -8.63
N SER A 354 -2.74 0.32 -9.82
CA SER A 354 -2.82 1.55 -10.61
C SER A 354 -4.23 1.84 -11.10
N LEU A 355 -4.96 0.82 -11.59
CA LEU A 355 -6.32 0.98 -12.08
C LEU A 355 -7.34 1.19 -10.96
N SER A 356 -7.18 0.57 -9.80
CA SER A 356 -8.09 0.81 -8.66
C SER A 356 -8.05 2.27 -8.23
N ARG A 357 -6.84 2.84 -8.06
CA ARG A 357 -6.66 4.26 -7.72
C ARG A 357 -7.24 5.19 -8.79
N SER A 358 -6.95 4.94 -10.06
CA SER A 358 -7.40 5.79 -11.15
C SER A 358 -8.91 5.69 -11.40
N THR A 359 -9.48 4.48 -11.33
CA THR A 359 -10.92 4.28 -11.50
C THR A 359 -11.70 4.97 -10.38
N TYR A 360 -11.26 4.82 -9.13
CA TYR A 360 -11.87 5.55 -8.02
C TYR A 360 -11.81 7.06 -8.24
N SER A 361 -10.64 7.56 -8.62
CA SER A 361 -10.43 8.98 -8.92
C SER A 361 -11.35 9.50 -10.05
N LYS A 362 -11.59 8.72 -11.10
CA LYS A 362 -12.52 9.06 -12.20
C LYS A 362 -13.98 9.13 -11.75
N LEU A 363 -14.35 8.37 -10.73
CA LEU A 363 -15.70 8.28 -10.22
C LEU A 363 -16.05 9.34 -9.16
N ILE A 364 -15.04 10.01 -8.58
CA ILE A 364 -15.25 11.14 -7.68
C ILE A 364 -15.89 12.29 -8.47
N PRO A 365 -16.98 12.90 -7.97
CA PRO A 365 -17.57 14.07 -8.61
C PRO A 365 -16.59 15.25 -8.57
N PRO A 366 -16.76 16.26 -9.45
CA PRO A 366 -15.98 17.50 -9.37
C PRO A 366 -16.18 18.16 -8.00
N THR A 367 -15.12 18.15 -7.17
CA THR A 367 -15.18 18.64 -5.78
C THR A 367 -13.81 19.08 -5.32
N HIS A 368 -13.77 19.89 -4.27
CA HIS A 368 -12.56 20.22 -3.53
C HIS A 368 -12.31 19.26 -2.34
N ASP A 369 -13.28 18.38 -2.02
CA ASP A 369 -13.25 17.49 -0.86
C ASP A 369 -12.57 16.13 -1.20
N THR A 370 -11.56 16.16 -2.05
CA THR A 370 -10.91 14.97 -2.62
C THR A 370 -10.22 14.10 -1.56
N ALA A 371 -9.66 14.70 -0.49
CA ALA A 371 -9.04 13.93 0.58
C ALA A 371 -10.08 13.15 1.39
N SER A 372 -11.24 13.75 1.65
CA SER A 372 -12.36 13.07 2.32
C SER A 372 -12.85 11.86 1.51
N TYR A 373 -12.98 11.99 0.18
CA TYR A 373 -13.30 10.85 -0.68
C TYR A 373 -12.23 9.76 -0.62
N PHE A 374 -10.96 10.10 -0.75
CA PHE A 374 -9.86 9.13 -0.69
C PHE A 374 -9.69 8.48 0.69
N SER A 375 -10.13 9.12 1.77
CA SER A 375 -10.14 8.48 3.09
C SER A 375 -11.08 7.26 3.15
N PHE A 376 -12.22 7.28 2.46
CA PHE A 376 -13.10 6.11 2.36
C PHE A 376 -12.49 4.98 1.52
N TYR A 377 -11.77 5.32 0.46
CA TYR A 377 -10.99 4.35 -0.31
C TYR A 377 -9.93 3.67 0.59
N ASP A 378 -9.20 4.47 1.35
CA ASP A 378 -8.17 4.00 2.28
C ASP A 378 -8.74 3.11 3.39
N ILE A 379 -9.87 3.50 4.00
CA ILE A 379 -10.57 2.66 5.00
C ILE A 379 -10.93 1.30 4.42
N CYS A 380 -11.51 1.27 3.22
CA CYS A 380 -11.85 0.01 2.56
C CYS A 380 -10.62 -0.87 2.36
N GLU A 381 -9.50 -0.29 1.92
CA GLU A 381 -8.25 -1.03 1.77
C GLU A 381 -7.75 -1.59 3.09
N LYS A 382 -7.66 -0.78 4.17
CA LYS A 382 -7.12 -1.20 5.48
C LYS A 382 -7.99 -2.25 6.17
N ILE A 383 -9.31 -2.04 6.18
CA ILE A 383 -10.24 -3.04 6.74
C ILE A 383 -10.19 -4.32 5.88
N GLY A 384 -10.08 -4.17 4.56
CA GLY A 384 -9.89 -5.30 3.65
C GLY A 384 -8.64 -6.12 3.97
N ILE A 385 -7.50 -5.47 4.24
CA ILE A 385 -6.26 -6.14 4.67
C ILE A 385 -6.51 -6.97 5.94
N VAL A 386 -7.12 -6.36 6.96
CA VAL A 386 -7.36 -7.05 8.24
C VAL A 386 -8.26 -8.28 8.05
N ILE A 387 -9.37 -8.13 7.35
CA ILE A 387 -10.30 -9.26 7.10
C ILE A 387 -9.64 -10.34 6.26
N GLY A 388 -8.92 -9.96 5.20
CA GLY A 388 -8.22 -10.91 4.34
C GLY A 388 -7.18 -11.73 5.09
N MET A 389 -6.35 -11.07 5.92
CA MET A 389 -5.34 -11.74 6.74
C MET A 389 -5.96 -12.67 7.80
N LEU A 390 -7.00 -12.21 8.49
CA LEU A 390 -7.70 -13.04 9.49
C LEU A 390 -8.34 -14.27 8.83
N SER A 391 -8.98 -14.09 7.67
CA SER A 391 -9.56 -15.20 6.91
C SER A 391 -8.49 -16.19 6.46
N PHE A 392 -7.36 -15.71 5.97
CA PHE A 392 -6.24 -16.55 5.55
C PHE A 392 -5.69 -17.38 6.71
N GLY A 393 -5.37 -16.72 7.85
CA GLY A 393 -4.84 -17.39 9.03
C GLY A 393 -5.84 -18.38 9.67
N TYR A 394 -7.13 -18.03 9.70
CA TYR A 394 -8.18 -18.92 10.18
C TYR A 394 -8.27 -20.20 9.34
N ILE A 395 -8.29 -20.07 8.01
CA ILE A 395 -8.35 -21.23 7.11
C ILE A 395 -7.09 -22.07 7.22
N GLU A 396 -5.91 -21.45 7.34
CA GLU A 396 -4.66 -22.17 7.59
C GLU A 396 -4.76 -23.00 8.88
N GLY A 397 -5.26 -22.39 9.96
CA GLY A 397 -5.40 -23.07 11.26
C GLY A 397 -6.30 -24.31 11.23
N ILE A 398 -7.42 -24.26 10.52
CA ILE A 398 -8.35 -25.39 10.43
C ILE A 398 -7.97 -26.46 9.39
N THR A 399 -7.21 -26.06 8.35
CA THR A 399 -6.84 -26.99 7.25
C THR A 399 -5.42 -27.52 7.33
N GLY A 400 -4.60 -26.95 8.22
CA GLY A 400 -3.22 -27.36 8.45
C GLY A 400 -2.22 -26.93 7.39
N GLY A 401 -2.58 -26.06 6.42
CA GLY A 401 -1.67 -25.61 5.37
C GLY A 401 -2.07 -24.32 4.67
N MET A 402 -1.07 -23.52 4.28
CA MET A 402 -1.28 -22.24 3.62
C MET A 402 -1.85 -22.37 2.20
N ARG A 403 -1.71 -23.52 1.54
CA ARG A 403 -2.27 -23.75 0.20
C ARG A 403 -3.77 -23.62 0.17
N ASN A 404 -4.47 -24.17 1.16
CA ASN A 404 -5.92 -24.06 1.26
C ASN A 404 -6.36 -22.61 1.50
N SER A 405 -5.58 -21.85 2.25
CA SER A 405 -5.82 -20.41 2.45
C SER A 405 -5.70 -19.63 1.15
N VAL A 406 -4.68 -19.93 0.30
CA VAL A 406 -4.56 -19.31 -1.03
C VAL A 406 -5.76 -19.64 -1.90
N LEU A 407 -6.24 -20.88 -1.88
CA LEU A 407 -7.43 -21.28 -2.64
C LEU A 407 -8.68 -20.55 -2.16
N ALA A 408 -8.82 -20.32 -0.85
CA ALA A 408 -9.97 -19.61 -0.29
C ALA A 408 -10.02 -18.12 -0.69
N LEU A 409 -8.89 -17.49 -1.00
CA LEU A 409 -8.86 -16.11 -1.50
C LEU A 409 -9.61 -15.94 -2.83
N ILE A 410 -9.80 -17.03 -3.60
CA ILE A 410 -10.58 -17.02 -4.84
C ILE A 410 -12.00 -16.50 -4.60
N VAL A 411 -12.58 -16.77 -3.42
CA VAL A 411 -13.92 -16.29 -3.07
C VAL A 411 -13.98 -14.76 -3.11
N PHE A 412 -12.96 -14.08 -2.58
CA PHE A 412 -12.87 -12.61 -2.64
C PHE A 412 -12.72 -12.10 -4.07
N PHE A 413 -11.89 -12.77 -4.88
CA PHE A 413 -11.72 -12.38 -6.28
C PHE A 413 -13.00 -12.60 -7.10
N ILE A 414 -13.69 -13.73 -6.94
CA ILE A 414 -14.97 -13.99 -7.62
C ILE A 414 -16.03 -12.98 -7.17
N ALA A 415 -16.20 -12.79 -5.87
CA ALA A 415 -17.21 -11.85 -5.35
C ALA A 415 -16.92 -10.40 -5.80
N GLY A 416 -15.65 -9.96 -5.74
CA GLY A 416 -15.22 -8.67 -6.25
C GLY A 416 -15.46 -8.52 -7.75
N PHE A 417 -15.14 -9.57 -8.55
CA PHE A 417 -15.38 -9.63 -9.98
C PHE A 417 -16.87 -9.49 -10.31
N LEU A 418 -17.73 -10.29 -9.68
CA LEU A 418 -19.18 -10.21 -9.90
C LEU A 418 -19.72 -8.83 -9.53
N MET A 419 -19.29 -8.28 -8.39
CA MET A 419 -19.71 -6.95 -7.95
C MET A 419 -19.25 -5.85 -8.92
N LEU A 420 -18.07 -5.99 -9.52
CA LEU A 420 -17.53 -5.03 -10.48
C LEU A 420 -18.45 -4.83 -11.69
N PHE A 421 -19.06 -5.91 -12.21
CA PHE A 421 -19.98 -5.82 -13.35
C PHE A 421 -21.37 -5.26 -13.01
N THR A 422 -21.66 -5.03 -11.72
CA THR A 422 -22.88 -4.32 -11.32
C THR A 422 -22.76 -2.80 -11.44
N ILE A 423 -21.57 -2.28 -11.70
CA ILE A 423 -21.32 -0.83 -11.81
C ILE A 423 -22.05 -0.28 -13.03
N PRO A 424 -22.91 0.75 -12.88
CA PRO A 424 -23.57 1.38 -14.02
C PRO A 424 -22.54 1.98 -14.98
N LYS A 425 -22.80 1.84 -16.25
CA LYS A 425 -21.97 2.45 -17.29
C LYS A 425 -21.95 3.96 -17.15
N THR A 426 -20.76 4.53 -17.12
CA THR A 426 -20.53 5.97 -17.10
C THR A 426 -19.48 6.33 -18.15
N LYS A 427 -19.69 7.46 -18.86
CA LYS A 427 -18.75 7.89 -19.90
C LYS A 427 -17.30 8.02 -19.38
N THR A 428 -17.11 8.33 -18.10
CA THR A 428 -15.79 8.55 -17.48
C THR A 428 -14.96 7.29 -17.27
N ILE A 429 -15.56 6.10 -17.24
CA ILE A 429 -14.85 4.82 -17.03
C ILE A 429 -14.91 3.89 -18.24
N GLU A 430 -15.64 4.27 -19.29
CA GLU A 430 -15.73 3.54 -20.56
C GLU A 430 -14.91 4.17 -21.70
N SER A 431 -14.40 5.41 -21.48
CA SER A 431 -13.61 6.16 -22.46
C SER A 431 -12.11 5.90 -22.31
#